data_766bb452c73e452ffcac494222c60369
#
_entry.id   766bb452c73e452ffcac494222c60369
#
_cell.length_a   1.000
_cell.length_b   1.000
_cell.length_c   1.000
_cell.angle_alpha   90.00
_cell.angle_beta   90.00
_cell.angle_gamma   90.00
#
_symmetry.space_group_name_H-M   'P 1'
#
loop_
_entity.id
_entity.type
_entity.pdbx_description
1 polymer ?
#
loop_
_entity_poly.entity_id
_entity_poly.type
_entity_poly.pdbx_seq_one_letter_code
_entity_poly.pdbx_strand_id
1 'polypeptide(L)'
;MSALPILIVGGSGKTGARVDARLRARGIATRPVSRTSAVRFDWTAPATWPAALDGVSAAYVTYQPDLAVDGAVEAIAAFARLARDSGVERVVLLSGRGEPRAQAAEAALQASGVGWGVVRASWFNQNFSEGYLIDGVLAGEVALPAGAVREPFVDADDIADVAVAALTDARFANRVIEVTGPRALTFAEAVGEIARAAGRPIAYREIPPDAFVAGLREVGVPEPVVALLDELFGVVLDGRNSAVMHGIEETLGRPARDFSDYARATAATGVWSA
;
A
#
# COMPACT_ATOMS: atom_id res chain seq x y z
N MET A 1 10.90 32.39 4.03
CA MET A 1 9.76 31.83 3.29
C MET A 1 9.50 30.44 3.87
N SER A 2 8.27 30.15 4.27
CA SER A 2 7.90 28.78 4.72
C SER A 2 8.09 27.80 3.56
N ALA A 3 8.68 26.64 3.83
CA ALA A 3 8.78 25.58 2.81
C ALA A 3 7.38 25.16 2.36
N LEU A 4 7.20 24.89 1.06
CA LEU A 4 5.94 24.42 0.51
C LEU A 4 5.58 23.03 1.08
N PRO A 5 4.31 22.76 1.35
CA PRO A 5 3.88 21.49 1.90
C PRO A 5 4.07 20.33 0.90
N ILE A 6 4.14 19.11 1.43
CA ILE A 6 4.08 17.87 0.65
C ILE A 6 2.62 17.43 0.57
N LEU A 7 2.11 17.19 -0.64
CA LEU A 7 0.80 16.61 -0.88
C LEU A 7 0.78 15.13 -0.47
N ILE A 8 -0.27 14.69 0.22
CA ILE A 8 -0.47 13.29 0.57
C ILE A 8 -1.82 12.84 0.00
N VAL A 9 -1.79 12.23 -1.18
CA VAL A 9 -3.00 11.63 -1.80
C VAL A 9 -3.32 10.32 -1.08
N GLY A 10 -4.57 10.18 -0.62
CA GLY A 10 -4.94 9.07 0.26
C GLY A 10 -4.51 9.29 1.71
N GLY A 11 -4.48 10.55 2.17
CA GLY A 11 -4.00 10.95 3.50
C GLY A 11 -4.73 10.31 4.70
N SER A 12 -5.92 9.74 4.50
CA SER A 12 -6.66 8.98 5.51
C SER A 12 -6.46 7.46 5.41
N GLY A 13 -5.72 6.98 4.40
CA GLY A 13 -5.47 5.56 4.19
C GLY A 13 -4.31 5.01 5.03
N LYS A 14 -4.14 3.68 4.99
CA LYS A 14 -3.13 2.94 5.78
C LYS A 14 -1.73 3.55 5.70
N THR A 15 -1.23 3.81 4.50
CA THR A 15 0.13 4.33 4.29
C THR A 15 0.16 5.86 4.30
N GLY A 16 -0.85 6.53 3.70
CA GLY A 16 -0.89 7.98 3.63
C GLY A 16 -0.94 8.65 5.01
N ALA A 17 -1.75 8.15 5.93
CA ALA A 17 -1.80 8.66 7.31
C ALA A 17 -0.46 8.48 8.05
N ARG A 18 0.23 7.37 7.81
CA ARG A 18 1.56 7.09 8.39
C ARG A 18 2.63 8.00 7.81
N VAL A 19 2.60 8.27 6.51
CA VAL A 19 3.51 9.22 5.84
C VAL A 19 3.28 10.64 6.36
N ASP A 20 2.02 11.08 6.45
CA ASP A 20 1.64 12.39 7.00
C ASP A 20 2.18 12.59 8.42
N ALA A 21 1.94 11.63 9.30
CA ALA A 21 2.40 11.69 10.70
C ALA A 21 3.93 11.81 10.79
N ARG A 22 4.68 11.05 9.98
CA ARG A 22 6.16 11.06 9.97
C ARG A 22 6.75 12.37 9.45
N LEU A 23 6.16 12.92 8.40
CA LEU A 23 6.59 14.20 7.85
C LEU A 23 6.34 15.33 8.86
N ARG A 24 5.16 15.36 9.48
CA ARG A 24 4.83 16.34 10.53
C ARG A 24 5.74 16.23 11.74
N ALA A 25 6.06 15.00 12.17
CA ALA A 25 7.00 14.79 13.28
C ALA A 25 8.41 15.32 12.98
N ARG A 26 8.75 15.47 11.69
CA ARG A 26 10.01 16.10 11.23
C ARG A 26 9.88 17.61 10.97
N GLY A 27 8.74 18.22 11.31
CA GLY A 27 8.48 19.64 11.07
C GLY A 27 8.22 19.99 9.60
N ILE A 28 7.95 19.01 8.74
CA ILE A 28 7.64 19.21 7.33
C ILE A 28 6.14 19.42 7.18
N ALA A 29 5.75 20.54 6.56
CA ALA A 29 4.34 20.83 6.29
C ALA A 29 3.76 19.83 5.28
N THR A 30 2.52 19.40 5.51
CA THR A 30 1.82 18.43 4.66
C THR A 30 0.43 18.92 4.30
N ARG A 31 -0.08 18.45 3.16
CA ARG A 31 -1.46 18.62 2.72
C ARG A 31 -2.07 17.23 2.47
N PRO A 32 -2.62 16.57 3.50
CA PRO A 32 -3.33 15.32 3.31
C PRO A 32 -4.67 15.59 2.62
N VAL A 33 -4.94 14.83 1.55
CA VAL A 33 -6.17 14.96 0.76
C VAL A 33 -6.89 13.63 0.59
N SER A 34 -8.20 13.72 0.49
CA SER A 34 -9.12 12.60 0.27
C SER A 34 -10.43 13.13 -0.37
N ARG A 35 -11.37 12.24 -0.62
CA ARG A 35 -12.71 12.62 -1.12
C ARG A 35 -13.50 13.51 -0.16
N THR A 36 -13.16 13.51 1.13
CA THR A 36 -13.85 14.21 2.20
C THR A 36 -13.02 15.30 2.90
N SER A 37 -11.76 15.51 2.50
CA SER A 37 -10.92 16.58 3.06
C SER A 37 -11.35 17.97 2.57
N ALA A 38 -10.94 19.02 3.28
CA ALA A 38 -11.23 20.42 2.93
C ALA A 38 -10.76 20.77 1.51
N VAL A 39 -9.55 20.34 1.13
CA VAL A 39 -9.10 20.31 -0.26
C VAL A 39 -9.43 18.91 -0.78
N ARG A 40 -10.54 18.82 -1.51
CA ARG A 40 -11.03 17.53 -2.03
C ARG A 40 -10.09 16.99 -3.10
N PHE A 41 -9.84 15.68 -3.05
CA PHE A 41 -9.19 14.95 -4.10
C PHE A 41 -9.94 13.65 -4.40
N ASP A 42 -10.21 13.40 -5.67
CA ASP A 42 -10.95 12.23 -6.12
C ASP A 42 -10.36 11.75 -7.46
N TRP A 43 -9.90 10.50 -7.53
CA TRP A 43 -9.35 9.92 -8.76
C TRP A 43 -10.35 9.90 -9.91
N THR A 44 -11.65 9.78 -9.60
CA THR A 44 -12.74 9.77 -10.59
C THR A 44 -13.19 11.17 -11.01
N ALA A 45 -12.66 12.22 -10.37
CA ALA A 45 -13.00 13.62 -10.64
C ALA A 45 -11.74 14.47 -10.86
N PRO A 46 -11.07 14.39 -12.05
CA PRO A 46 -9.82 15.10 -12.32
C PRO A 46 -9.86 16.61 -12.11
N ALA A 47 -11.04 17.22 -12.18
CA ALA A 47 -11.22 18.65 -11.86
C ALA A 47 -10.84 19.01 -10.41
N THR A 48 -10.72 18.03 -9.51
CA THR A 48 -10.30 18.25 -8.11
C THR A 48 -8.77 18.30 -7.94
N TRP A 49 -8.00 17.81 -8.91
CA TRP A 49 -6.54 17.66 -8.76
C TRP A 49 -5.76 18.98 -8.76
N PRO A 50 -6.11 20.00 -9.59
CA PRO A 50 -5.36 21.26 -9.61
C PRO A 50 -5.30 21.96 -8.25
N ALA A 51 -6.43 22.02 -7.53
CA ALA A 51 -6.47 22.63 -6.20
C ALA A 51 -5.63 21.88 -5.15
N ALA A 52 -5.50 20.57 -5.30
CA ALA A 52 -4.64 19.76 -4.43
C ALA A 52 -3.14 20.00 -4.71
N LEU A 53 -2.77 20.22 -5.97
CA LEU A 53 -1.38 20.42 -6.42
C LEU A 53 -0.90 21.87 -6.26
N ASP A 54 -1.80 22.83 -6.08
CA ASP A 54 -1.45 24.25 -5.97
C ASP A 54 -0.54 24.50 -4.77
N GLY A 55 0.66 25.05 -5.03
CA GLY A 55 1.61 25.43 -3.98
C GLY A 55 2.13 24.27 -3.13
N VAL A 56 2.33 23.08 -3.70
CA VAL A 56 3.02 21.96 -3.05
C VAL A 56 4.37 21.68 -3.71
N SER A 57 5.36 21.19 -2.93
CA SER A 57 6.70 20.92 -3.44
C SER A 57 6.86 19.48 -3.96
N ALA A 58 6.20 18.53 -3.33
CA ALA A 58 6.24 17.11 -3.69
C ALA A 58 4.90 16.43 -3.39
N ALA A 59 4.71 15.21 -3.87
CA ALA A 59 3.50 14.45 -3.63
C ALA A 59 3.80 12.98 -3.29
N TYR A 60 3.19 12.45 -2.23
CA TYR A 60 3.01 11.03 -2.02
C TYR A 60 1.67 10.60 -2.61
N VAL A 61 1.66 9.53 -3.37
CA VAL A 61 0.49 9.13 -4.16
C VAL A 61 0.15 7.67 -3.92
N THR A 62 -1.09 7.43 -3.50
CA THR A 62 -1.73 6.12 -3.54
C THR A 62 -2.92 6.17 -4.49
N TYR A 63 -3.12 5.12 -5.28
CA TYR A 63 -4.30 5.00 -6.13
C TYR A 63 -5.37 4.15 -5.45
N GLN A 64 -6.63 4.44 -5.68
CA GLN A 64 -7.76 3.68 -5.12
C GLN A 64 -8.75 3.26 -6.22
N PRO A 65 -9.23 2.00 -6.17
CA PRO A 65 -8.97 1.01 -5.10
C PRO A 65 -7.57 0.40 -5.15
N ASP A 66 -6.97 0.27 -6.33
CA ASP A 66 -5.67 -0.33 -6.58
C ASP A 66 -5.12 0.07 -7.96
N LEU A 67 -3.79 0.00 -8.16
CA LEU A 67 -3.17 0.24 -9.47
C LEU A 67 -3.45 -0.87 -10.50
N ALA A 68 -3.89 -2.04 -10.04
CA ALA A 68 -4.25 -3.15 -10.92
C ALA A 68 -5.58 -2.95 -11.67
N VAL A 69 -6.40 -1.95 -11.29
CA VAL A 69 -7.70 -1.71 -11.95
C VAL A 69 -7.57 -0.94 -13.27
N ASP A 70 -8.59 -1.07 -14.12
CA ASP A 70 -8.68 -0.31 -15.37
C ASP A 70 -8.72 1.20 -15.11
N GLY A 71 -8.06 1.98 -15.97
CA GLY A 71 -7.98 3.43 -15.88
C GLY A 71 -6.93 3.98 -14.92
N ALA A 72 -6.28 3.13 -14.12
CA ALA A 72 -5.25 3.58 -13.17
C ALA A 72 -4.02 4.14 -13.89
N VAL A 73 -3.57 3.50 -14.96
CA VAL A 73 -2.41 3.92 -15.76
C VAL A 73 -2.62 5.32 -16.34
N GLU A 74 -3.79 5.54 -16.95
CA GLU A 74 -4.17 6.82 -17.57
C GLU A 74 -4.30 7.92 -16.51
N ALA A 75 -4.88 7.60 -15.36
CA ALA A 75 -5.03 8.55 -14.26
C ALA A 75 -3.67 8.95 -13.68
N ILE A 76 -2.76 8.00 -13.44
CA ILE A 76 -1.40 8.28 -12.96
C ILE A 76 -0.63 9.10 -14.00
N ALA A 77 -0.72 8.76 -15.29
CA ALA A 77 -0.09 9.53 -16.35
C ALA A 77 -0.59 10.98 -16.40
N ALA A 78 -1.90 11.19 -16.30
CA ALA A 78 -2.51 12.52 -16.33
C ALA A 78 -2.15 13.33 -15.06
N PHE A 79 -2.22 12.71 -13.89
CA PHE A 79 -1.84 13.34 -12.62
C PHE A 79 -0.36 13.75 -12.60
N ALA A 80 0.54 12.87 -13.06
CA ALA A 80 1.97 13.13 -13.06
C ALA A 80 2.34 14.30 -14.01
N ARG A 81 1.69 14.37 -15.19
CA ARG A 81 1.86 15.53 -16.08
C ARG A 81 1.36 16.82 -15.45
N LEU A 82 0.17 16.79 -14.84
CA LEU A 82 -0.38 17.96 -14.15
C LEU A 82 0.51 18.40 -12.99
N ALA A 83 1.06 17.45 -12.21
CA ALA A 83 2.00 17.74 -11.12
C ALA A 83 3.25 18.46 -11.65
N ARG A 84 3.86 17.97 -12.75
CA ARG A 84 4.97 18.65 -13.41
C ARG A 84 4.60 20.08 -13.81
N ASP A 85 3.46 20.24 -14.49
CA ASP A 85 3.01 21.55 -15.00
C ASP A 85 2.64 22.53 -13.87
N SER A 86 2.31 22.01 -12.68
CA SER A 86 2.10 22.76 -11.44
C SER A 86 3.39 23.07 -10.66
N GLY A 87 4.56 22.64 -11.16
CA GLY A 87 5.86 22.91 -10.54
C GLY A 87 6.19 21.96 -9.36
N VAL A 88 5.51 20.82 -9.25
CA VAL A 88 5.85 19.78 -8.28
C VAL A 88 7.19 19.14 -8.66
N GLU A 89 8.12 19.14 -7.72
CA GLU A 89 9.48 18.66 -7.95
C GLU A 89 9.57 17.13 -8.01
N ARG A 90 8.72 16.44 -7.23
CA ARG A 90 8.77 14.97 -7.12
C ARG A 90 7.40 14.35 -6.77
N VAL A 91 7.10 13.25 -7.43
CA VAL A 91 5.97 12.37 -7.10
C VAL A 91 6.51 11.01 -6.65
N VAL A 92 6.13 10.57 -5.45
CA VAL A 92 6.44 9.22 -4.93
C VAL A 92 5.17 8.39 -4.97
N LEU A 93 5.17 7.36 -5.82
CA LEU A 93 4.04 6.44 -6.02
C LEU A 93 4.20 5.19 -5.17
N LEU A 94 3.16 4.82 -4.42
CA LEU A 94 3.04 3.48 -3.86
C LEU A 94 2.54 2.52 -4.93
N SER A 95 3.25 1.42 -5.13
CA SER A 95 2.96 0.40 -6.13
C SER A 95 3.02 -1.01 -5.54
N GLY A 96 2.46 -1.98 -6.26
CA GLY A 96 2.42 -3.40 -5.88
C GLY A 96 3.44 -4.24 -6.64
N ARG A 97 4.00 -5.24 -5.97
CA ARG A 97 4.91 -6.22 -6.58
C ARG A 97 4.13 -7.25 -7.40
N GLY A 98 4.67 -7.58 -8.58
CA GLY A 98 4.13 -8.63 -9.43
C GLY A 98 2.85 -8.27 -10.19
N GLU A 99 2.41 -7.02 -10.13
CA GLU A 99 1.21 -6.51 -10.77
C GLU A 99 1.57 -5.80 -12.10
N PRO A 100 1.29 -6.40 -13.27
CA PRO A 100 1.68 -5.82 -14.56
C PRO A 100 1.10 -4.41 -14.80
N ARG A 101 -0.15 -4.16 -14.37
CA ARG A 101 -0.79 -2.85 -14.50
C ARG A 101 -0.17 -1.80 -13.57
N ALA A 102 0.20 -2.18 -12.35
CA ALA A 102 0.94 -1.29 -11.45
C ALA A 102 2.29 -0.90 -12.06
N GLN A 103 3.02 -1.84 -12.67
CA GLN A 103 4.26 -1.57 -13.37
C GLN A 103 4.05 -0.65 -14.60
N ALA A 104 2.92 -0.79 -15.31
CA ALA A 104 2.57 0.13 -16.38
C ALA A 104 2.29 1.56 -15.85
N ALA A 105 1.65 1.70 -14.70
CA ALA A 105 1.45 2.98 -14.03
C ALA A 105 2.78 3.61 -13.57
N GLU A 106 3.72 2.81 -13.06
CA GLU A 106 5.08 3.25 -12.76
C GLU A 106 5.79 3.79 -14.00
N ALA A 107 5.73 3.07 -15.13
CA ALA A 107 6.31 3.50 -16.39
C ALA A 107 5.67 4.81 -16.89
N ALA A 108 4.36 4.99 -16.71
CA ALA A 108 3.66 6.22 -17.06
C ALA A 108 4.11 7.42 -16.19
N LEU A 109 4.33 7.20 -14.88
CA LEU A 109 4.94 8.20 -14.00
C LEU A 109 6.35 8.57 -14.45
N GLN A 110 7.20 7.57 -14.74
CA GLN A 110 8.58 7.78 -15.18
C GLN A 110 8.66 8.57 -16.48
N ALA A 111 7.74 8.34 -17.41
CA ALA A 111 7.67 9.04 -18.70
C ALA A 111 7.08 10.45 -18.62
N SER A 112 6.54 10.88 -17.48
CA SER A 112 5.80 12.15 -17.34
C SER A 112 6.67 13.40 -17.37
N GLY A 113 7.97 13.27 -17.06
CA GLY A 113 8.92 14.37 -16.94
C GLY A 113 8.93 15.06 -15.56
N VAL A 114 8.11 14.65 -14.60
CA VAL A 114 8.26 15.05 -13.19
C VAL A 114 9.38 14.23 -12.53
N GLY A 115 10.05 14.74 -11.52
CA GLY A 115 10.90 13.92 -10.66
C GLY A 115 10.06 12.84 -9.98
N TRP A 116 10.57 11.60 -9.88
CA TRP A 116 9.76 10.50 -9.41
C TRP A 116 10.48 9.62 -8.39
N GLY A 117 9.71 8.82 -7.68
CA GLY A 117 10.12 7.68 -6.89
C GLY A 117 8.99 6.66 -6.87
N VAL A 118 9.33 5.39 -6.75
CA VAL A 118 8.35 4.30 -6.60
C VAL A 118 8.71 3.49 -5.38
N VAL A 119 7.73 3.29 -4.49
CA VAL A 119 7.81 2.33 -3.39
C VAL A 119 6.96 1.13 -3.79
N ARG A 120 7.61 0.06 -4.25
CA ARG A 120 6.96 -1.15 -4.74
C ARG A 120 6.89 -2.17 -3.61
N ALA A 121 5.71 -2.33 -3.03
CA ALA A 121 5.50 -3.09 -1.81
C ALA A 121 4.98 -4.51 -2.08
N SER A 122 5.39 -5.45 -1.24
CA SER A 122 4.75 -6.75 -1.07
C SER A 122 3.41 -6.62 -0.33
N TRP A 123 2.72 -7.73 -0.09
CA TRP A 123 1.46 -7.75 0.67
C TRP A 123 1.66 -7.16 2.06
N PHE A 124 0.72 -6.29 2.49
CA PHE A 124 0.84 -5.57 3.76
C PHE A 124 0.44 -6.45 4.93
N ASN A 125 1.22 -6.42 6.01
CA ASN A 125 0.83 -6.98 7.32
C ASN A 125 -0.55 -6.45 7.73
N GLN A 126 -0.81 -5.16 7.54
CA GLN A 126 -2.02 -4.45 7.92
C GLN A 126 -3.29 -4.91 7.16
N ASN A 127 -3.17 -5.80 6.18
CA ASN A 127 -4.35 -6.43 5.60
C ASN A 127 -5.10 -7.30 6.62
N PHE A 128 -4.41 -7.79 7.65
CA PHE A 128 -5.00 -8.60 8.73
C PHE A 128 -5.60 -7.76 9.88
N SER A 129 -5.36 -6.45 9.93
CA SER A 129 -5.85 -5.58 11.01
C SER A 129 -6.60 -4.33 10.57
N GLU A 130 -6.34 -3.85 9.34
CA GLU A 130 -6.90 -2.61 8.78
C GLU A 130 -7.46 -2.84 7.37
N GLY A 131 -7.64 -4.09 6.95
CA GLY A 131 -8.04 -4.46 5.60
C GLY A 131 -9.09 -5.57 5.58
N TYR A 132 -9.30 -6.12 4.40
CA TYR A 132 -10.36 -7.11 4.11
C TYR A 132 -10.20 -8.46 4.83
N LEU A 133 -9.04 -8.74 5.44
CA LEU A 133 -8.83 -9.99 6.20
C LEU A 133 -9.22 -9.88 7.68
N ILE A 134 -9.51 -8.67 8.19
CA ILE A 134 -9.80 -8.48 9.61
C ILE A 134 -11.03 -9.24 10.06
N ASP A 135 -12.09 -9.28 9.25
CA ASP A 135 -13.34 -9.95 9.61
C ASP A 135 -13.12 -11.46 9.79
N GLY A 136 -12.31 -12.08 8.93
CA GLY A 136 -11.94 -13.49 9.09
C GLY A 136 -11.10 -13.73 10.35
N VAL A 137 -10.16 -12.83 10.67
CA VAL A 137 -9.39 -12.89 11.91
C VAL A 137 -10.32 -12.81 13.13
N LEU A 138 -11.25 -11.86 13.14
CA LEU A 138 -12.23 -11.69 14.24
C LEU A 138 -13.17 -12.88 14.37
N ALA A 139 -13.64 -13.43 13.24
CA ALA A 139 -14.48 -14.63 13.21
C ALA A 139 -13.74 -15.91 13.65
N GLY A 140 -12.41 -15.88 13.73
CA GLY A 140 -11.60 -17.05 14.12
C GLY A 140 -11.25 -17.98 12.95
N GLU A 141 -11.57 -17.61 11.71
CA GLU A 141 -11.18 -18.35 10.51
C GLU A 141 -10.88 -17.40 9.34
N VAL A 142 -9.71 -17.57 8.74
CA VAL A 142 -9.31 -16.87 7.49
C VAL A 142 -9.32 -17.89 6.35
N ALA A 143 -10.26 -17.76 5.43
CA ALA A 143 -10.44 -18.66 4.30
C ALA A 143 -9.98 -18.00 3.00
N LEU A 144 -8.91 -18.51 2.35
CA LEU A 144 -8.29 -17.92 1.17
C LEU A 144 -7.84 -19.00 0.16
N PRO A 145 -7.78 -18.66 -1.13
CA PRO A 145 -7.23 -19.54 -2.17
C PRO A 145 -5.70 -19.33 -2.34
N ALA A 146 -4.95 -19.27 -1.22
CA ALA A 146 -3.54 -18.88 -1.25
C ALA A 146 -2.55 -20.07 -1.23
N GLY A 147 -3.05 -21.28 -0.97
CA GLY A 147 -2.23 -22.49 -0.99
C GLY A 147 -0.99 -22.39 -0.09
N ALA A 148 0.11 -22.94 -0.59
CA ALA A 148 1.42 -22.91 0.05
C ALA A 148 2.33 -21.78 -0.49
N VAL A 149 1.78 -20.83 -1.25
CA VAL A 149 2.55 -19.70 -1.78
C VAL A 149 3.08 -18.84 -0.62
N ARG A 150 4.35 -18.47 -0.76
CA ARG A 150 5.04 -17.66 0.25
C ARG A 150 5.13 -16.21 -0.21
N GLU A 151 4.79 -15.29 0.69
CA GLU A 151 4.93 -13.85 0.49
C GLU A 151 5.77 -13.24 1.61
N PRO A 152 6.70 -12.34 1.30
CA PRO A 152 7.44 -11.60 2.29
C PRO A 152 6.63 -10.38 2.73
N PHE A 153 5.56 -10.59 3.51
CA PHE A 153 4.65 -9.56 4.00
C PHE A 153 5.41 -8.38 4.60
N VAL A 154 5.01 -7.15 4.23
CA VAL A 154 5.69 -5.92 4.63
C VAL A 154 4.83 -5.09 5.59
N ASP A 155 5.48 -4.47 6.56
CA ASP A 155 4.83 -3.56 7.49
C ASP A 155 4.57 -2.20 6.83
N ALA A 156 3.34 -1.68 6.93
CA ALA A 156 2.97 -0.36 6.42
C ALA A 156 3.79 0.79 7.08
N ASP A 157 4.31 0.56 8.28
CA ASP A 157 5.21 1.50 8.92
C ASP A 157 6.58 1.56 8.22
N ASP A 158 7.10 0.45 7.70
CA ASP A 158 8.30 0.43 6.87
C ASP A 158 8.06 1.07 5.50
N ILE A 159 6.90 0.79 4.88
CA ILE A 159 6.50 1.46 3.63
C ILE A 159 6.50 2.98 3.82
N ALA A 160 5.92 3.47 4.91
CA ALA A 160 5.84 4.89 5.20
C ALA A 160 7.23 5.50 5.48
N ASP A 161 8.10 4.81 6.21
CA ASP A 161 9.46 5.25 6.47
C ASP A 161 10.26 5.39 5.16
N VAL A 162 10.16 4.41 4.24
CA VAL A 162 10.78 4.44 2.91
C VAL A 162 10.18 5.53 2.03
N ALA A 163 8.86 5.69 2.04
CA ALA A 163 8.18 6.74 1.26
C ALA A 163 8.63 8.15 1.71
N VAL A 164 8.78 8.37 3.02
CA VAL A 164 9.32 9.62 3.56
C VAL A 164 10.77 9.84 3.12
N ALA A 165 11.63 8.83 3.13
CA ALA A 165 12.99 8.92 2.61
C ALA A 165 12.99 9.27 1.12
N ALA A 166 12.14 8.59 0.32
CA ALA A 166 12.00 8.86 -1.11
C ALA A 166 11.49 10.30 -1.42
N LEU A 167 10.67 10.88 -0.53
CA LEU A 167 10.17 12.25 -0.66
C LEU A 167 11.22 13.30 -0.29
N THR A 168 12.07 13.03 0.71
CA THR A 168 12.89 14.04 1.36
C THR A 168 14.38 13.94 1.07
N ASP A 169 14.85 12.81 0.54
CA ASP A 169 16.27 12.58 0.24
C ASP A 169 16.50 12.44 -1.26
N ALA A 170 17.36 13.27 -1.82
CA ALA A 170 17.69 13.27 -3.25
C ALA A 170 18.38 11.97 -3.71
N ARG A 171 19.00 11.20 -2.82
CA ARG A 171 19.63 9.91 -3.15
C ARG A 171 18.64 8.89 -3.68
N PHE A 172 17.36 9.02 -3.34
CA PHE A 172 16.28 8.12 -3.75
C PHE A 172 15.43 8.68 -4.91
N ALA A 173 15.83 9.79 -5.51
CA ALA A 173 15.18 10.32 -6.70
C ALA A 173 15.35 9.37 -7.89
N ASN A 174 14.28 9.23 -8.68
CA ASN A 174 14.24 8.39 -9.89
C ASN A 174 14.64 6.93 -9.63
N ARG A 175 14.18 6.38 -8.52
CA ARG A 175 14.42 4.99 -8.14
C ARG A 175 13.12 4.25 -7.86
N VAL A 176 13.12 2.97 -8.21
CA VAL A 176 12.16 1.98 -7.70
C VAL A 176 12.80 1.33 -6.47
N ILE A 177 12.12 1.41 -5.34
CA ILE A 177 12.56 0.79 -4.08
C ILE A 177 11.56 -0.35 -3.78
N GLU A 178 12.01 -1.59 -3.92
CA GLU A 178 11.21 -2.75 -3.59
C GLU A 178 11.28 -3.03 -2.09
N VAL A 179 10.11 -3.05 -1.43
CA VAL A 179 10.01 -3.20 0.02
C VAL A 179 9.25 -4.47 0.39
N THR A 180 9.89 -5.29 1.22
CA THR A 180 9.37 -6.56 1.73
C THR A 180 9.67 -6.70 3.21
N GLY A 181 8.98 -7.62 3.88
CA GLY A 181 9.43 -8.09 5.19
C GLY A 181 10.72 -8.92 5.09
N PRO A 182 11.31 -9.29 6.24
CA PRO A 182 12.62 -9.94 6.30
C PRO A 182 12.57 -11.43 5.98
N ARG A 183 11.39 -12.02 5.87
CA ARG A 183 11.17 -13.44 5.54
C ARG A 183 9.86 -13.66 4.82
N ALA A 184 9.81 -14.71 4.00
CA ALA A 184 8.60 -15.12 3.29
C ALA A 184 7.81 -16.12 4.14
N LEU A 185 6.50 -15.86 4.29
CA LEU A 185 5.53 -16.68 5.02
C LEU A 185 4.41 -17.14 4.08
N THR A 186 3.86 -18.31 4.31
CA THR A 186 2.54 -18.64 3.78
C THR A 186 1.44 -17.87 4.55
N PHE A 187 0.26 -17.74 3.97
CA PHE A 187 -0.89 -17.15 4.69
C PHE A 187 -1.25 -17.98 5.93
N ALA A 188 -1.11 -19.31 5.88
CA ALA A 188 -1.29 -20.17 7.03
C ALA A 188 -0.31 -19.88 8.17
N GLU A 189 0.99 -19.68 7.84
CA GLU A 189 2.00 -19.30 8.82
C GLU A 189 1.71 -17.92 9.42
N ALA A 190 1.32 -16.93 8.60
CA ALA A 190 0.95 -15.60 9.05
C ALA A 190 -0.26 -15.62 10.00
N VAL A 191 -1.33 -16.33 9.65
CA VAL A 191 -2.52 -16.53 10.51
C VAL A 191 -2.13 -17.22 11.81
N GLY A 192 -1.23 -18.22 11.76
CA GLY A 192 -0.71 -18.89 12.96
C GLY A 192 0.07 -17.95 13.88
N GLU A 193 0.80 -16.98 13.36
CA GLU A 193 1.47 -15.95 14.16
C GLU A 193 0.48 -14.99 14.81
N ILE A 194 -0.57 -14.60 14.09
CA ILE A 194 -1.64 -13.76 14.62
C ILE A 194 -2.38 -14.51 15.76
N ALA A 195 -2.72 -15.78 15.56
CA ALA A 195 -3.38 -16.60 16.57
C ALA A 195 -2.56 -16.70 17.87
N ARG A 196 -1.23 -16.90 17.74
CA ARG A 196 -0.33 -16.91 18.90
C ARG A 196 -0.27 -15.56 19.61
N ALA A 197 -0.20 -14.46 18.85
CA ALA A 197 -0.13 -13.12 19.43
C ALA A 197 -1.45 -12.71 20.08
N ALA A 198 -2.59 -13.05 19.47
CA ALA A 198 -3.93 -12.78 20.01
C ALA A 198 -4.32 -13.69 21.18
N GLY A 199 -3.55 -14.76 21.45
CA GLY A 199 -3.83 -15.71 22.55
C GLY A 199 -5.12 -16.51 22.37
N ARG A 200 -5.61 -16.65 21.13
CA ARG A 200 -6.82 -17.40 20.79
C ARG A 200 -6.68 -18.20 19.50
N PRO A 201 -7.47 -19.27 19.30
CA PRO A 201 -7.44 -20.02 18.06
C PRO A 201 -7.98 -19.16 16.89
N ILE A 202 -7.23 -19.12 15.79
CA ILE A 202 -7.64 -18.57 14.50
C ILE A 202 -7.13 -19.56 13.46
N ALA A 203 -8.07 -20.16 12.72
CA ALA A 203 -7.75 -21.16 11.72
C ALA A 203 -7.46 -20.51 10.37
N TYR A 204 -6.52 -21.09 9.61
CA TYR A 204 -6.44 -20.85 8.17
C TYR A 204 -7.12 -22.00 7.46
N ARG A 205 -7.98 -21.69 6.50
CA ARG A 205 -8.64 -22.68 5.65
C ARG A 205 -8.36 -22.36 4.18
N GLU A 206 -7.69 -23.27 3.49
CA GLU A 206 -7.55 -23.18 2.05
C GLU A 206 -8.90 -23.49 1.39
N ILE A 207 -9.29 -22.65 0.43
CA ILE A 207 -10.51 -22.81 -0.35
C ILE A 207 -10.20 -22.70 -1.85
N PRO A 208 -11.01 -23.33 -2.71
CA PRO A 208 -10.87 -23.14 -4.16
C PRO A 208 -11.12 -21.69 -4.56
N PRO A 209 -10.45 -21.16 -5.63
CA PRO A 209 -10.67 -19.80 -6.13
C PRO A 209 -12.15 -19.49 -6.42
N ASP A 210 -12.88 -20.40 -7.04
CA ASP A 210 -14.31 -20.21 -7.34
C ASP A 210 -15.15 -20.04 -6.07
N ALA A 211 -14.83 -20.79 -5.01
CA ALA A 211 -15.51 -20.67 -3.72
C ALA A 211 -15.19 -19.33 -3.03
N PHE A 212 -13.97 -18.82 -3.18
CA PHE A 212 -13.59 -17.50 -2.69
C PHE A 212 -14.38 -16.39 -3.38
N VAL A 213 -14.41 -16.39 -4.70
CA VAL A 213 -15.17 -15.42 -5.51
C VAL A 213 -16.67 -15.49 -5.18
N ALA A 214 -17.24 -16.69 -5.07
CA ALA A 214 -18.64 -16.86 -4.70
C ALA A 214 -18.93 -16.29 -3.30
N GLY A 215 -18.08 -16.56 -2.33
CA GLY A 215 -18.22 -16.05 -0.97
C GLY A 215 -18.15 -14.52 -0.89
N LEU A 216 -17.26 -13.88 -1.65
CA LEU A 216 -17.19 -12.41 -1.73
C LEU A 216 -18.50 -11.81 -2.27
N ARG A 217 -19.09 -12.43 -3.30
CA ARG A 217 -20.37 -11.99 -3.86
C ARG A 217 -21.54 -12.20 -2.90
N GLU A 218 -21.57 -13.33 -2.18
CA GLU A 218 -22.59 -13.64 -1.19
C GLU A 218 -22.66 -12.61 -0.06
N VAL A 219 -21.50 -12.12 0.39
CA VAL A 219 -21.45 -11.05 1.42
C VAL A 219 -21.58 -9.63 0.83
N GLY A 220 -21.86 -9.50 -0.46
CA GLY A 220 -22.18 -8.23 -1.11
C GLY A 220 -20.96 -7.35 -1.43
N VAL A 221 -19.77 -7.93 -1.59
CA VAL A 221 -18.58 -7.19 -2.05
C VAL A 221 -18.84 -6.67 -3.47
N PRO A 222 -18.59 -5.37 -3.77
CA PRO A 222 -18.79 -4.80 -5.11
C PRO A 222 -17.96 -5.54 -6.17
N GLU A 223 -18.56 -5.81 -7.34
CA GLU A 223 -17.93 -6.59 -8.41
C GLU A 223 -16.53 -6.11 -8.84
N PRO A 224 -16.21 -4.78 -8.91
CA PRO A 224 -14.86 -4.34 -9.20
C PRO A 224 -13.82 -4.77 -8.13
N VAL A 225 -14.25 -4.90 -6.87
CA VAL A 225 -13.39 -5.37 -5.77
C VAL A 225 -13.25 -6.89 -5.82
N VAL A 226 -14.32 -7.60 -6.17
CA VAL A 226 -14.28 -9.06 -6.41
C VAL A 226 -13.27 -9.37 -7.51
N ALA A 227 -13.37 -8.70 -8.67
CA ALA A 227 -12.44 -8.89 -9.77
C ALA A 227 -10.98 -8.58 -9.40
N LEU A 228 -10.75 -7.51 -8.62
CA LEU A 228 -9.42 -7.18 -8.10
C LEU A 228 -8.88 -8.29 -7.20
N LEU A 229 -9.67 -8.79 -6.25
CA LEU A 229 -9.22 -9.84 -5.34
C LEU A 229 -8.99 -11.17 -6.07
N ASP A 230 -9.80 -11.49 -7.06
CA ASP A 230 -9.63 -12.66 -7.93
C ASP A 230 -8.29 -12.57 -8.70
N GLU A 231 -7.96 -11.41 -9.28
CA GLU A 231 -6.68 -11.19 -9.94
C GLU A 231 -5.50 -11.29 -8.96
N LEU A 232 -5.60 -10.67 -7.78
CA LEU A 232 -4.54 -10.68 -6.77
C LEU A 232 -4.24 -12.10 -6.26
N PHE A 233 -5.26 -12.89 -5.95
CA PHE A 233 -5.08 -14.26 -5.46
C PHE A 233 -4.86 -15.29 -6.56
N GLY A 234 -5.47 -15.10 -7.73
CA GLY A 234 -5.42 -16.06 -8.83
C GLY A 234 -4.23 -15.87 -9.78
N VAL A 235 -3.75 -14.62 -9.94
CA VAL A 235 -2.71 -14.28 -10.91
C VAL A 235 -1.43 -13.78 -10.24
N VAL A 236 -1.53 -12.85 -9.30
CA VAL A 236 -0.35 -12.22 -8.68
C VAL A 236 0.28 -13.12 -7.63
N LEU A 237 -0.53 -13.85 -6.87
CA LEU A 237 -0.08 -14.78 -5.82
C LEU A 237 0.29 -16.16 -6.40
N ASP A 238 1.26 -16.21 -7.30
CA ASP A 238 1.72 -17.45 -7.96
C ASP A 238 3.13 -17.89 -7.52
N GLY A 239 3.72 -17.20 -6.53
CA GLY A 239 5.05 -17.46 -6.02
C GLY A 239 6.17 -16.62 -6.66
N ARG A 240 5.88 -15.87 -7.73
CA ARG A 240 6.88 -14.99 -8.38
C ARG A 240 7.45 -13.93 -7.45
N ASN A 241 6.71 -13.55 -6.42
CA ASN A 241 7.06 -12.49 -5.46
C ASN A 241 7.66 -13.01 -4.15
N SER A 242 7.98 -14.31 -4.04
CA SER A 242 8.46 -14.93 -2.79
C SER A 242 9.85 -14.46 -2.34
N ALA A 243 10.64 -13.85 -3.23
CA ALA A 243 11.97 -13.36 -2.90
C ALA A 243 11.92 -12.17 -1.93
N VAL A 244 12.73 -12.24 -0.88
CA VAL A 244 12.97 -11.12 0.04
C VAL A 244 13.86 -10.08 -0.64
N MET A 245 13.48 -8.82 -0.54
CA MET A 245 14.23 -7.68 -1.09
C MET A 245 14.81 -6.84 0.04
N HIS A 246 15.91 -6.15 -0.22
CA HIS A 246 16.66 -5.38 0.77
C HIS A 246 16.41 -3.86 0.71
N GLY A 247 15.38 -3.42 -0.04
CA GLY A 247 15.12 -1.99 -0.25
C GLY A 247 14.88 -1.19 1.04
N ILE A 248 14.31 -1.82 2.09
CA ILE A 248 14.16 -1.18 3.40
C ILE A 248 15.52 -0.96 4.05
N GLU A 249 16.37 -1.99 4.09
CA GLU A 249 17.71 -1.92 4.70
C GLU A 249 18.61 -0.93 3.96
N GLU A 250 18.60 -0.97 2.63
CA GLU A 250 19.36 -0.05 1.78
C GLU A 250 18.92 1.41 1.93
N THR A 251 17.62 1.64 2.17
CA THR A 251 17.07 2.99 2.30
C THR A 251 17.21 3.54 3.71
N LEU A 252 16.93 2.72 4.72
CA LEU A 252 16.79 3.16 6.11
C LEU A 252 17.98 2.80 7.01
N GLY A 253 18.92 1.95 6.53
CA GLY A 253 20.08 1.48 7.32
C GLY A 253 19.70 0.58 8.50
N ARG A 254 18.50 -0.02 8.47
CA ARG A 254 18.01 -0.96 9.47
C ARG A 254 17.23 -2.10 8.80
N PRO A 255 17.12 -3.28 9.43
CA PRO A 255 16.30 -4.36 8.90
C PRO A 255 14.81 -3.96 8.85
N ALA A 256 14.07 -4.65 7.97
CA ALA A 256 12.61 -4.59 7.93
C ALA A 256 12.01 -5.14 9.24
N ARG A 257 10.83 -4.64 9.61
CA ARG A 257 10.06 -5.16 10.75
C ARG A 257 9.57 -6.58 10.45
N ASP A 258 9.73 -7.47 11.42
CA ASP A 258 9.26 -8.84 11.29
C ASP A 258 7.73 -8.93 11.48
N PHE A 259 7.09 -9.85 10.77
CA PHE A 259 5.65 -10.08 10.88
C PHE A 259 5.22 -10.41 12.33
N SER A 260 6.07 -11.13 13.08
CA SER A 260 5.79 -11.46 14.48
C SER A 260 5.81 -10.23 15.41
N ASP A 261 6.64 -9.22 15.09
CA ASP A 261 6.65 -7.95 15.83
C ASP A 261 5.37 -7.17 15.58
N TYR A 262 4.95 -7.09 14.30
CA TYR A 262 3.66 -6.53 13.92
C TYR A 262 2.51 -7.25 14.63
N ALA A 263 2.49 -8.59 14.60
CA ALA A 263 1.43 -9.37 15.22
C ALA A 263 1.32 -9.09 16.73
N ARG A 264 2.45 -9.06 17.46
CA ARG A 264 2.47 -8.72 18.89
C ARG A 264 2.00 -7.30 19.18
N ALA A 265 2.51 -6.32 18.43
CA ALA A 265 2.13 -4.92 18.61
C ALA A 265 0.64 -4.70 18.33
N THR A 266 0.12 -5.33 17.27
CA THR A 266 -1.29 -5.22 16.88
C THR A 266 -2.21 -5.92 17.87
N ALA A 267 -1.86 -7.11 18.37
CA ALA A 267 -2.63 -7.80 19.40
C ALA A 267 -2.74 -6.97 20.69
N ALA A 268 -1.66 -6.25 21.07
CA ALA A 268 -1.66 -5.38 22.25
C ALA A 268 -2.64 -4.19 22.12
N THR A 269 -3.08 -3.82 20.93
CA THR A 269 -4.13 -2.78 20.73
C THR A 269 -5.54 -3.30 21.00
N GLY A 270 -5.73 -4.62 21.12
CA GLY A 270 -7.04 -5.24 21.26
C GLY A 270 -7.84 -5.37 19.95
N VAL A 271 -7.28 -4.99 18.80
CA VAL A 271 -8.02 -5.01 17.52
C VAL A 271 -8.47 -6.42 17.11
N TRP A 272 -7.81 -7.47 17.61
CA TRP A 272 -8.17 -8.87 17.38
C TRP A 272 -8.83 -9.54 18.59
N SER A 273 -9.22 -8.75 19.58
CA SER A 273 -10.01 -9.28 20.70
C SER A 273 -11.44 -9.55 20.23
N ALA A 274 -11.96 -10.73 20.54
CA ALA A 274 -13.33 -11.14 20.24
C ALA A 274 -14.32 -10.52 21.23
#